data_39ffc66d63a95e176accf789ea29c6ea
#
_entry.id   39ffc66d63a95e176accf789ea29c6ea
#
_cell.length_a   1.000
_cell.length_b   1.000
_cell.length_c   1.000
_cell.angle_alpha   90.00
_cell.angle_beta   90.00
_cell.angle_gamma   90.00
#
_symmetry.space_group_name_H-M   'P 1'
#
loop_
_entity.id
_entity.type
_entity.pdbx_description
1 polymer ?
#
loop_
_entity_poly.entity_id
_entity_poly.type
_entity_poly.pdbx_seq_one_letter_code
_entity_poly.pdbx_strand_id
1 'polypeptide(L)'
;MEERFVRNMSLLVTGLAIFICTSLYYLPMLEVRAEQYIEKQIRARRERKEREEMLAMLSGLEFLDYTTEQALATAEKLPEEEQKEAVEALDFPQQLRLELPKNVSQDDVTVENHYVEKTIDITIGGAGEDYLISYPMIGRSDHIEDLSYFFELNGGTVELKMERVYEMSLDWEGQYLYIDFIPPKDIYDKIVVIDAGHGAKMPGATINGVMEKDIDLAIVLELKKLFEGADDPSIGVYYTRLDDSDPAFANRSGLANDSDADLFVSIHNNSYQGSADVRGTTVLYDEAKPSEGQSSMRLANILLEKVTGALGSKKRGLTKGNDIFVIRTCEAPAALVEVGFMTNPAELANLTSEAYQKKCAQGIYEAILQALEEGF
;
A
#
# COMPACT_ATOMS: atom_id res chain seq x y z
N MET A 1 46.80 -56.62 -21.31
CA MET A 1 45.44 -56.61 -20.72
C MET A 1 45.49 -56.35 -19.19
N GLU A 2 46.41 -56.95 -18.48
CA GLU A 2 46.57 -56.79 -17.01
C GLU A 2 46.88 -55.35 -16.54
N GLU A 3 47.79 -54.64 -17.21
CA GLU A 3 48.13 -53.26 -16.81
C GLU A 3 46.95 -52.26 -16.94
N ARG A 4 46.09 -52.46 -17.93
CA ARG A 4 44.87 -51.63 -18.09
C ARG A 4 43.84 -51.96 -17.03
N PHE A 5 43.73 -53.21 -16.62
CA PHE A 5 42.83 -53.63 -15.55
C PHE A 5 43.28 -53.09 -14.19
N VAL A 6 44.56 -53.19 -13.86
CA VAL A 6 45.14 -52.69 -12.62
C VAL A 6 45.01 -51.17 -12.51
N ARG A 7 45.25 -50.46 -13.63
CA ARG A 7 45.05 -49.00 -13.65
C ARG A 7 43.59 -48.57 -13.48
N ASN A 8 42.67 -49.28 -14.09
CA ASN A 8 41.24 -48.95 -13.95
C ASN A 8 40.71 -49.32 -12.52
N MET A 9 41.19 -50.40 -11.94
CA MET A 9 40.93 -50.76 -10.54
C MET A 9 41.48 -49.71 -9.57
N SER A 10 42.71 -49.24 -9.79
CA SER A 10 43.32 -48.20 -8.97
C SER A 10 42.55 -46.89 -9.02
N LEU A 11 42.09 -46.48 -10.21
CA LEU A 11 41.25 -45.27 -10.40
C LEU A 11 39.90 -45.43 -9.70
N LEU A 12 39.28 -46.61 -9.72
CA LEU A 12 38.02 -46.90 -9.08
C LEU A 12 38.13 -46.87 -7.54
N VAL A 13 39.22 -47.47 -6.98
CA VAL A 13 39.48 -47.45 -5.54
C VAL A 13 39.83 -46.04 -5.06
N THR A 14 40.60 -45.25 -5.85
CA THR A 14 40.90 -43.85 -5.52
C THR A 14 39.66 -42.99 -5.59
N GLY A 15 38.79 -43.17 -6.59
CA GLY A 15 37.53 -42.47 -6.71
C GLY A 15 36.56 -42.76 -5.55
N LEU A 16 36.48 -44.04 -5.15
CA LEU A 16 35.68 -44.47 -4.02
C LEU A 16 36.21 -43.92 -2.69
N ALA A 17 37.53 -43.90 -2.49
CA ALA A 17 38.15 -43.33 -1.31
C ALA A 17 37.92 -41.81 -1.21
N ILE A 18 38.03 -41.07 -2.32
CA ILE A 18 37.71 -39.64 -2.38
C ILE A 18 36.23 -39.40 -2.07
N PHE A 19 35.33 -40.22 -2.63
CA PHE A 19 33.89 -40.10 -2.38
C PHE A 19 33.56 -40.38 -0.91
N ILE A 20 34.16 -41.41 -0.30
CA ILE A 20 33.98 -41.73 1.13
C ILE A 20 34.55 -40.60 2.00
N CYS A 21 35.72 -40.09 1.73
CA CYS A 21 36.33 -39.00 2.49
C CYS A 21 35.54 -37.68 2.36
N THR A 22 35.06 -37.34 1.16
CA THR A 22 34.20 -36.18 0.99
C THR A 22 32.85 -36.36 1.66
N SER A 23 32.24 -37.55 1.58
CA SER A 23 30.98 -37.86 2.28
C SER A 23 31.15 -37.77 3.80
N LEU A 24 32.20 -38.35 4.36
CA LEU A 24 32.47 -38.29 5.81
C LEU A 24 32.78 -36.85 6.29
N TYR A 25 33.33 -36.00 5.44
CA TYR A 25 33.61 -34.59 5.79
C TYR A 25 32.39 -33.71 5.66
N TYR A 26 31.55 -33.89 4.63
CA TYR A 26 30.39 -33.04 4.36
C TYR A 26 29.09 -33.49 5.00
N LEU A 27 28.91 -34.82 5.29
CA LEU A 27 27.70 -35.30 5.95
C LEU A 27 27.45 -34.64 7.32
N PRO A 28 28.43 -34.56 8.24
CA PRO A 28 28.20 -33.89 9.53
C PRO A 28 27.89 -32.39 9.37
N MET A 29 28.48 -31.76 8.36
CA MET A 29 28.24 -30.34 8.08
C MET A 29 26.83 -30.09 7.49
N LEU A 30 26.32 -31.05 6.72
CA LEU A 30 24.95 -31.05 6.21
C LEU A 30 23.94 -31.35 7.30
N GLU A 31 24.26 -32.28 8.23
CA GLU A 31 23.42 -32.60 9.40
C GLU A 31 23.28 -31.38 10.32
N VAL A 32 24.37 -30.69 10.67
CA VAL A 32 24.36 -29.49 11.50
C VAL A 32 23.57 -28.34 10.82
N ARG A 33 23.71 -28.18 9.50
CA ARG A 33 22.91 -27.19 8.76
C ARG A 33 21.44 -27.58 8.69
N ALA A 34 21.13 -28.87 8.55
CA ALA A 34 19.77 -29.36 8.55
C ALA A 34 19.12 -29.18 9.94
N GLU A 35 19.84 -29.48 11.01
CA GLU A 35 19.39 -29.27 12.39
C GLU A 35 19.14 -27.79 12.66
N GLN A 36 20.08 -26.91 12.30
CA GLN A 36 19.92 -25.45 12.44
C GLN A 36 18.75 -24.90 11.60
N TYR A 37 18.54 -25.44 10.40
CA TYR A 37 17.40 -25.08 9.57
C TYR A 37 16.08 -25.56 10.19
N ILE A 38 16.03 -26.77 10.71
CA ILE A 38 14.86 -27.34 11.38
C ILE A 38 14.57 -26.58 12.67
N GLU A 39 15.58 -26.29 13.49
CA GLU A 39 15.41 -25.46 14.70
C GLU A 39 14.86 -24.06 14.36
N LYS A 40 15.41 -23.41 13.31
CA LYS A 40 14.91 -22.13 12.84
C LYS A 40 13.45 -22.20 12.38
N GLN A 41 13.05 -23.28 11.69
CA GLN A 41 11.66 -23.50 11.27
C GLN A 41 10.73 -23.80 12.46
N ILE A 42 11.20 -24.56 13.43
CA ILE A 42 10.42 -24.85 14.66
C ILE A 42 10.24 -23.57 15.46
N ARG A 43 11.30 -22.76 15.62
CA ARG A 43 11.24 -21.48 16.31
C ARG A 43 10.28 -20.52 15.61
N ALA A 44 10.39 -20.36 14.29
CA ALA A 44 9.48 -19.51 13.50
C ALA A 44 8.01 -19.97 13.57
N ARG A 45 7.76 -21.31 13.62
CA ARG A 45 6.40 -21.85 13.82
C ARG A 45 5.88 -21.60 15.23
N ARG A 46 6.74 -21.70 16.24
CA ARG A 46 6.37 -21.42 17.61
C ARG A 46 6.06 -19.95 17.82
N GLU A 47 6.92 -19.07 17.33
CA GLU A 47 6.72 -17.60 17.34
C GLU A 47 5.42 -17.22 16.59
N ARG A 48 5.16 -17.86 15.44
CA ARG A 48 3.91 -17.65 14.69
C ARG A 48 2.68 -18.13 15.47
N LYS A 49 2.75 -19.28 16.12
CA LYS A 49 1.65 -19.82 16.91
C LYS A 49 1.37 -18.98 18.17
N GLU A 50 2.43 -18.58 18.87
CA GLU A 50 2.33 -17.67 20.02
C GLU A 50 1.73 -16.31 19.60
N ARG A 51 2.10 -15.82 18.41
CA ARG A 51 1.53 -14.62 17.79
C ARG A 51 0.05 -14.79 17.41
N GLU A 52 -0.31 -15.94 16.79
CA GLU A 52 -1.69 -16.26 16.45
C GLU A 52 -2.56 -16.43 17.72
N GLU A 53 -2.02 -17.02 18.79
CA GLU A 53 -2.70 -17.15 20.10
C GLU A 53 -2.87 -15.78 20.78
N MET A 54 -1.87 -14.89 20.69
CA MET A 54 -1.95 -13.53 21.21
C MET A 54 -2.92 -12.68 20.39
N LEU A 55 -2.91 -12.77 19.06
CA LEU A 55 -3.87 -12.11 18.17
C LEU A 55 -5.30 -12.61 18.42
N ALA A 56 -5.49 -13.93 18.64
CA ALA A 56 -6.80 -14.48 19.00
C ALA A 56 -7.28 -14.01 20.39
N MET A 57 -6.36 -13.77 21.30
CA MET A 57 -6.66 -13.20 22.63
C MET A 57 -6.98 -11.70 22.53
N LEU A 58 -6.38 -10.97 21.60
CA LEU A 58 -6.63 -9.55 21.35
C LEU A 58 -7.87 -9.33 20.45
N SER A 59 -8.10 -10.15 19.43
CA SER A 59 -9.22 -10.04 18.48
C SER A 59 -10.60 -10.39 19.06
N GLY A 60 -10.65 -11.01 20.23
CA GLY A 60 -11.90 -11.28 20.94
C GLY A 60 -12.38 -10.14 21.84
N LEU A 61 -11.63 -9.03 21.86
CA LEU A 61 -11.93 -7.88 22.69
C LEU A 61 -12.42 -6.73 21.77
N GLU A 62 -13.58 -6.21 22.06
CA GLU A 62 -13.95 -4.81 21.78
C GLU A 62 -13.00 -3.96 22.65
N PHE A 63 -11.72 -3.91 22.24
CA PHE A 63 -10.59 -3.52 23.10
C PHE A 63 -10.70 -2.07 23.58
N LEU A 64 -11.19 -1.18 22.71
CA LEU A 64 -11.33 0.23 23.03
C LEU A 64 -12.48 0.49 24.01
N ASP A 65 -13.63 -0.09 23.77
CA ASP A 65 -14.78 0.02 24.69
C ASP A 65 -14.53 -0.69 26.01
N TYR A 66 -13.86 -1.85 25.97
CA TYR A 66 -13.51 -2.61 27.16
C TYR A 66 -12.48 -1.88 28.06
N THR A 67 -11.46 -1.24 27.50
CA THR A 67 -10.48 -0.47 28.28
C THR A 67 -11.09 0.79 28.87
N THR A 68 -11.98 1.47 28.15
CA THR A 68 -12.71 2.62 28.65
C THR A 68 -13.68 2.21 29.76
N GLU A 69 -14.44 1.12 29.59
CA GLU A 69 -15.31 0.56 30.63
C GLU A 69 -14.53 0.10 31.87
N GLN A 70 -13.38 -0.56 31.69
CA GLN A 70 -12.53 -0.95 32.82
C GLN A 70 -11.92 0.24 33.53
N ALA A 71 -11.49 1.26 32.81
CA ALA A 71 -10.97 2.49 33.39
C ALA A 71 -12.05 3.20 34.21
N LEU A 72 -13.26 3.32 33.68
CA LEU A 72 -14.43 3.86 34.39
C LEU A 72 -14.79 3.02 35.61
N ALA A 73 -14.88 1.70 35.47
CA ALA A 73 -15.19 0.79 36.59
C ALA A 73 -14.08 0.75 37.66
N THR A 74 -12.86 1.10 37.30
CA THR A 74 -11.75 1.26 38.25
C THR A 74 -11.82 2.61 38.94
N ALA A 75 -12.13 3.67 38.17
CA ALA A 75 -12.35 5.02 38.72
C ALA A 75 -13.50 5.02 39.74
N GLU A 76 -14.62 4.34 39.47
CA GLU A 76 -15.74 4.21 40.41
C GLU A 76 -15.41 3.58 41.78
N LYS A 77 -14.27 2.89 41.88
CA LYS A 77 -13.80 2.27 43.13
C LYS A 77 -12.87 3.16 43.96
N LEU A 78 -12.47 4.31 43.43
CA LEU A 78 -11.63 5.29 44.08
C LEU A 78 -12.41 6.15 45.07
N PRO A 79 -11.77 6.84 46.02
CA PRO A 79 -12.39 7.89 46.83
C PRO A 79 -12.99 9.01 45.97
N GLU A 80 -14.08 9.64 46.38
CA GLU A 80 -14.88 10.61 45.58
C GLU A 80 -13.99 11.72 44.92
N GLU A 81 -12.97 12.22 45.61
CA GLU A 81 -12.05 13.26 45.06
C GLU A 81 -11.17 12.69 43.95
N GLU A 82 -10.61 11.49 44.15
CA GLU A 82 -9.77 10.79 43.15
C GLU A 82 -10.65 10.23 41.97
N GLN A 83 -11.88 9.87 42.24
CA GLN A 83 -12.86 9.43 41.25
C GLN A 83 -13.16 10.53 40.24
N LYS A 84 -13.38 11.76 40.72
CA LYS A 84 -13.63 12.91 39.85
C LYS A 84 -12.44 13.22 38.96
N GLU A 85 -11.24 13.20 39.49
CA GLU A 85 -9.99 13.43 38.74
C GLU A 85 -9.75 12.32 37.71
N ALA A 86 -10.01 11.05 38.06
CA ALA A 86 -9.89 9.92 37.16
C ALA A 86 -10.94 9.95 36.03
N VAL A 87 -12.17 10.36 36.30
CA VAL A 87 -13.23 10.52 35.29
C VAL A 87 -12.94 11.72 34.38
N GLU A 88 -12.49 12.85 34.93
CA GLU A 88 -12.08 14.02 34.14
C GLU A 88 -10.90 13.68 33.22
N ALA A 89 -9.97 12.81 33.65
CA ALA A 89 -8.86 12.33 32.81
C ALA A 89 -9.31 11.44 31.63
N LEU A 90 -10.53 10.91 31.67
CA LEU A 90 -11.12 10.15 30.58
C LEU A 90 -12.01 11.01 29.65
N ASP A 91 -12.29 12.26 30.04
CA ASP A 91 -13.09 13.21 29.26
C ASP A 91 -12.16 14.07 28.40
N PHE A 92 -11.93 13.62 27.18
CA PHE A 92 -11.19 14.35 26.17
C PHE A 92 -11.98 14.37 24.85
N PRO A 93 -11.89 15.47 24.07
CA PRO A 93 -12.70 15.65 22.87
C PRO A 93 -12.29 14.76 21.69
N GLN A 94 -11.02 14.32 21.63
CA GLN A 94 -10.49 13.52 20.53
C GLN A 94 -10.98 12.07 20.58
N GLN A 95 -10.88 11.37 19.45
CA GLN A 95 -11.41 10.02 19.33
C GLN A 95 -10.53 8.97 20.01
N LEU A 96 -9.22 9.16 20.03
CA LEU A 96 -8.28 8.20 20.58
C LEU A 96 -7.15 8.88 21.33
N ARG A 97 -6.73 8.29 22.46
CA ARG A 97 -5.58 8.72 23.27
C ARG A 97 -4.66 7.54 23.56
N LEU A 98 -3.38 7.74 23.29
CA LEU A 98 -2.30 6.84 23.71
C LEU A 98 -1.45 7.53 24.79
N GLU A 99 -1.07 6.79 25.83
CA GLU A 99 -0.11 7.24 26.82
C GLU A 99 1.28 6.68 26.49
N LEU A 100 2.29 7.55 26.45
CA LEU A 100 3.66 7.13 26.22
C LEU A 100 4.35 6.75 27.54
N PRO A 101 5.26 5.76 27.52
CA PRO A 101 6.13 5.47 28.66
C PRO A 101 6.95 6.72 29.04
N LYS A 102 7.22 6.90 30.36
CA LYS A 102 7.91 8.10 30.89
C LYS A 102 9.28 8.39 30.28
N ASN A 103 9.91 7.39 29.70
CA ASN A 103 11.22 7.47 29.03
C ASN A 103 11.14 7.63 27.52
N VAL A 104 9.93 7.75 26.98
CA VAL A 104 9.64 7.94 25.55
C VAL A 104 9.18 9.37 25.32
N SER A 105 9.76 10.03 24.32
CA SER A 105 9.37 11.37 23.88
C SER A 105 8.55 11.32 22.60
N GLN A 106 7.99 12.46 22.21
CA GLN A 106 7.29 12.59 20.92
C GLN A 106 8.20 12.25 19.72
N ASP A 107 9.50 12.57 19.82
CA ASP A 107 10.49 12.28 18.76
C ASP A 107 10.75 10.78 18.57
N ASP A 108 10.36 9.95 19.54
CA ASP A 108 10.47 8.50 19.51
C ASP A 108 9.21 7.83 18.90
N VAL A 109 8.22 8.62 18.49
CA VAL A 109 6.95 8.12 17.91
C VAL A 109 6.84 8.51 16.45
N THR A 110 6.53 7.53 15.62
CA THR A 110 6.22 7.72 14.20
C THR A 110 4.80 7.23 13.94
N VAL A 111 4.01 8.04 13.23
CA VAL A 111 2.66 7.67 12.82
C VAL A 111 2.62 7.66 11.29
N GLU A 112 2.31 6.51 10.69
CA GLU A 112 2.25 6.32 9.25
C GLU A 112 0.84 5.86 8.84
N ASN A 113 0.29 6.50 7.79
CA ASN A 113 -1.01 6.16 7.24
C ASN A 113 -0.85 5.43 5.91
N HIS A 114 -1.26 4.19 5.87
CA HIS A 114 -1.22 3.32 4.71
C HIS A 114 -2.61 3.28 4.07
N TYR A 115 -2.95 4.31 3.31
CA TYR A 115 -4.29 4.53 2.74
C TYR A 115 -4.81 3.35 1.91
N VAL A 116 -3.93 2.68 1.16
CA VAL A 116 -4.29 1.55 0.28
C VAL A 116 -4.65 0.30 1.07
N GLU A 117 -3.94 0.05 2.15
CA GLU A 117 -4.15 -1.05 3.09
C GLU A 117 -5.23 -0.72 4.13
N LYS A 118 -5.55 0.56 4.28
CA LYS A 118 -6.39 1.13 5.34
C LYS A 118 -5.86 0.76 6.73
N THR A 119 -4.56 0.91 6.92
CA THR A 119 -3.90 0.72 8.21
C THR A 119 -3.18 1.98 8.65
N ILE A 120 -3.14 2.20 9.94
CA ILE A 120 -2.37 3.26 10.58
C ILE A 120 -1.41 2.62 11.54
N ASP A 121 -0.12 2.83 11.31
CA ASP A 121 0.95 2.32 12.14
C ASP A 121 1.45 3.40 13.08
N ILE A 122 1.38 3.14 14.40
CA ILE A 122 1.92 4.01 15.43
C ILE A 122 3.10 3.27 16.06
N THR A 123 4.31 3.60 15.59
CA THR A 123 5.55 3.02 16.10
C THR A 123 6.07 3.85 17.26
N ILE A 124 6.32 3.21 18.40
CA ILE A 124 6.75 3.82 19.66
C ILE A 124 8.10 3.23 20.03
N GLY A 125 9.16 4.03 19.87
CA GLY A 125 10.52 3.65 20.25
C GLY A 125 10.62 3.37 21.76
N GLY A 126 11.26 2.24 22.11
CA GLY A 126 11.42 1.86 23.51
C GLY A 126 10.16 1.29 24.20
N ALA A 127 9.04 1.17 23.52
CA ALA A 127 7.87 0.47 24.05
C ALA A 127 8.17 -1.03 24.21
N GLY A 128 7.75 -1.62 25.33
CA GLY A 128 7.97 -3.04 25.65
C GLY A 128 6.86 -3.95 25.11
N GLU A 129 7.07 -5.26 25.28
CA GLU A 129 6.08 -6.28 24.87
C GLU A 129 4.72 -6.10 25.57
N ASP A 130 4.72 -5.56 26.78
CA ASP A 130 3.55 -5.32 27.62
C ASP A 130 3.01 -3.89 27.53
N TYR A 131 3.40 -3.13 26.47
CA TYR A 131 3.06 -1.71 26.34
C TYR A 131 1.58 -1.45 26.50
N LEU A 132 0.70 -2.08 25.71
CA LEU A 132 -0.74 -1.85 25.77
C LEU A 132 -1.40 -2.33 27.08
N ILE A 133 -0.72 -3.20 27.84
CA ILE A 133 -1.18 -3.62 29.17
C ILE A 133 -0.85 -2.54 30.20
N SER A 134 0.34 -1.95 30.09
CA SER A 134 0.83 -0.94 31.04
C SER A 134 0.33 0.46 30.72
N TYR A 135 0.07 0.74 29.45
CA TYR A 135 -0.39 2.02 28.89
C TYR A 135 -1.56 1.77 27.95
N PRO A 136 -2.77 1.51 28.47
CA PRO A 136 -3.92 1.18 27.65
C PRO A 136 -4.30 2.35 26.74
N MET A 137 -4.64 2.05 25.51
CA MET A 137 -5.29 3.00 24.61
C MET A 137 -6.70 3.26 25.11
N ILE A 138 -7.09 4.54 25.12
CA ILE A 138 -8.42 4.96 25.60
C ILE A 138 -9.10 5.78 24.49
N GLY A 139 -10.34 5.53 24.23
CA GLY A 139 -11.10 6.31 23.25
C GLY A 139 -12.36 5.63 22.77
N ARG A 140 -13.01 6.29 21.83
CA ARG A 140 -14.16 5.77 21.08
C ARG A 140 -13.82 5.93 19.62
N SER A 141 -13.74 4.84 18.91
CA SER A 141 -13.65 4.93 17.46
C SER A 141 -14.39 3.77 16.82
N ASP A 142 -15.57 4.06 16.32
CA ASP A 142 -16.35 3.15 15.46
C ASP A 142 -15.65 2.94 14.10
N HIS A 143 -14.54 3.66 13.84
CA HIS A 143 -13.78 3.62 12.59
C HIS A 143 -12.67 2.57 12.58
N ILE A 144 -12.34 2.00 13.74
CA ILE A 144 -11.30 0.97 13.87
C ILE A 144 -11.96 -0.41 13.80
N GLU A 145 -11.61 -1.20 12.76
CA GLU A 145 -12.09 -2.58 12.60
C GLU A 145 -11.28 -3.57 13.44
N ASP A 146 -9.97 -3.34 13.59
CA ASP A 146 -9.07 -4.23 14.32
C ASP A 146 -7.86 -3.46 14.84
N LEU A 147 -7.26 -3.97 15.90
CA LEU A 147 -6.04 -3.44 16.50
C LEU A 147 -5.04 -4.57 16.74
N SER A 148 -3.83 -4.37 16.28
CA SER A 148 -2.72 -5.29 16.50
C SER A 148 -1.52 -4.57 17.13
N TYR A 149 -0.77 -5.29 17.98
CA TYR A 149 0.47 -4.78 18.54
C TYR A 149 1.63 -5.69 18.16
N PHE A 150 2.66 -5.12 17.56
CA PHE A 150 3.87 -5.82 17.14
C PHE A 150 5.05 -5.30 17.96
N PHE A 151 5.68 -6.18 18.74
CA PHE A 151 6.88 -5.85 19.50
C PHE A 151 8.13 -6.26 18.75
N GLU A 152 9.08 -5.34 18.67
CA GLU A 152 10.41 -5.55 18.11
C GLU A 152 11.50 -5.11 19.08
N LEU A 153 12.77 -5.43 18.77
CA LEU A 153 13.90 -5.21 19.67
C LEU A 153 14.07 -3.76 20.14
N ASN A 154 13.61 -2.78 19.34
CA ASN A 154 13.81 -1.34 19.59
C ASN A 154 12.52 -0.57 19.91
N GLY A 155 11.39 -1.26 20.05
CA GLY A 155 10.10 -0.62 20.28
C GLY A 155 8.92 -1.47 19.87
N GLY A 156 7.74 -0.89 19.84
CA GLY A 156 6.53 -1.56 19.42
C GLY A 156 5.72 -0.74 18.47
N THR A 157 4.96 -1.40 17.59
CA THR A 157 4.05 -0.76 16.64
C THR A 157 2.62 -1.18 16.95
N VAL A 158 1.76 -0.20 17.17
CA VAL A 158 0.31 -0.37 17.19
C VAL A 158 -0.17 -0.18 15.77
N GLU A 159 -0.73 -1.24 15.17
CA GLU A 159 -1.40 -1.18 13.86
C GLU A 159 -2.91 -1.09 14.09
N LEU A 160 -3.52 -0.03 13.58
CA LEU A 160 -4.96 0.15 13.55
C LEU A 160 -5.47 -0.19 12.15
N LYS A 161 -6.38 -1.17 12.07
CA LYS A 161 -7.11 -1.48 10.83
C LYS A 161 -8.36 -0.61 10.76
N MET A 162 -8.47 0.22 9.73
CA MET A 162 -9.57 1.15 9.56
C MET A 162 -10.65 0.57 8.64
N GLU A 163 -11.92 0.92 8.88
CA GLU A 163 -13.04 0.52 8.02
C GLU A 163 -12.99 1.19 6.64
N ARG A 164 -12.51 2.44 6.62
CA ARG A 164 -12.38 3.27 5.41
C ARG A 164 -11.05 4.03 5.42
N VAL A 165 -10.86 4.89 4.43
CA VAL A 165 -9.76 5.85 4.39
C VAL A 165 -10.06 7.04 5.29
N TYR A 166 -9.12 7.39 6.14
CA TYR A 166 -9.17 8.57 7.01
C TYR A 166 -7.88 9.37 6.92
N GLU A 167 -8.00 10.67 7.03
CA GLU A 167 -6.91 11.55 7.43
C GLU A 167 -6.80 11.58 8.95
N MET A 168 -5.69 12.08 9.47
CA MET A 168 -5.46 12.15 10.91
C MET A 168 -5.12 13.56 11.36
N SER A 169 -5.68 13.97 12.49
CA SER A 169 -5.14 15.05 13.31
C SER A 169 -4.43 14.45 14.52
N LEU A 170 -3.21 14.91 14.78
CA LEU A 170 -2.38 14.46 15.88
C LEU A 170 -2.13 15.64 16.82
N ASP A 171 -2.57 15.51 18.07
CA ASP A 171 -2.32 16.49 19.13
C ASP A 171 -1.52 15.87 20.25
N TRP A 172 -0.62 16.67 20.85
CA TRP A 172 0.29 16.23 21.90
C TRP A 172 0.10 17.03 23.18
N GLU A 173 -0.11 16.33 24.29
CA GLU A 173 -0.15 16.94 25.61
C GLU A 173 0.63 16.10 26.63
N GLY A 174 1.81 16.57 27.05
CA GLY A 174 2.68 15.85 27.98
C GLY A 174 3.11 14.49 27.44
N GLN A 175 2.67 13.42 28.08
CA GLN A 175 2.93 12.04 27.68
C GLN A 175 1.79 11.42 26.85
N TYR A 176 0.85 12.23 26.39
CA TYR A 176 -0.31 11.74 25.65
C TYR A 176 -0.25 12.16 24.19
N LEU A 177 -0.52 11.19 23.30
CA LEU A 177 -0.83 11.40 21.90
C LEU A 177 -2.35 11.26 21.73
N TYR A 178 -2.99 12.28 21.21
CA TYR A 178 -4.40 12.29 20.84
C TYR A 178 -4.53 12.21 19.33
N ILE A 179 -5.48 11.41 18.87
CA ILE A 179 -5.70 11.18 17.44
C ILE A 179 -7.17 11.35 17.12
N ASP A 180 -7.46 12.13 16.08
CA ASP A 180 -8.75 12.19 15.41
C ASP A 180 -8.65 11.63 14.01
N PHE A 181 -9.63 10.81 13.63
CA PHE A 181 -9.79 10.26 12.28
C PHE A 181 -10.82 11.09 11.53
N ILE A 182 -10.41 11.72 10.45
CA ILE A 182 -11.21 12.70 9.72
C ILE A 182 -11.52 12.14 8.32
N PRO A 183 -12.80 11.97 7.94
CA PRO A 183 -13.14 11.60 6.58
C PRO A 183 -12.51 12.56 5.57
N PRO A 184 -11.91 12.08 4.47
CA PRO A 184 -11.27 12.95 3.49
C PRO A 184 -12.20 14.07 2.96
N LYS A 185 -13.49 13.81 2.81
CA LYS A 185 -14.49 14.79 2.37
C LYS A 185 -14.75 15.91 3.36
N ASP A 186 -14.36 15.75 4.62
CA ASP A 186 -14.45 16.85 5.60
C ASP A 186 -13.26 17.82 5.53
N ILE A 187 -12.21 17.44 4.77
CA ILE A 187 -11.00 18.24 4.55
C ILE A 187 -10.95 18.78 3.12
N TYR A 188 -11.26 17.94 2.13
CA TYR A 188 -11.09 18.26 0.71
C TYR A 188 -12.43 18.43 0.01
N ASP A 189 -12.55 19.50 -0.76
CA ASP A 189 -13.71 19.73 -1.63
C ASP A 189 -13.78 18.70 -2.76
N LYS A 190 -12.61 18.28 -3.25
CA LYS A 190 -12.45 17.31 -4.33
C LYS A 190 -11.40 16.26 -3.98
N ILE A 191 -11.66 15.03 -4.39
CA ILE A 191 -10.75 13.91 -4.15
C ILE A 191 -10.49 13.17 -5.46
N VAL A 192 -9.21 12.98 -5.76
CA VAL A 192 -8.73 12.27 -6.95
C VAL A 192 -7.87 11.09 -6.54
N VAL A 193 -8.16 9.91 -7.08
CA VAL A 193 -7.29 8.76 -6.93
C VAL A 193 -6.56 8.46 -8.24
N ILE A 194 -5.25 8.38 -8.17
CA ILE A 194 -4.35 8.12 -9.28
C ILE A 194 -3.73 6.74 -9.10
N ASP A 195 -3.93 5.88 -10.10
CA ASP A 195 -3.46 4.51 -10.10
C ASP A 195 -2.29 4.33 -11.08
N ALA A 196 -1.14 3.91 -10.58
CA ALA A 196 -0.05 3.45 -11.42
C ALA A 196 -0.23 1.96 -11.69
N GLY A 197 -0.44 1.57 -12.95
CA GLY A 197 -0.66 0.20 -13.35
C GLY A 197 0.44 -0.76 -12.91
N HIS A 198 0.09 -2.04 -12.68
CA HIS A 198 1.04 -3.11 -12.34
C HIS A 198 1.85 -2.84 -11.05
N GLY A 199 3.03 -3.47 -10.92
CA GLY A 199 3.96 -3.31 -9.79
C GLY A 199 4.63 -4.63 -9.41
N ALA A 200 5.71 -4.58 -8.66
CA ALA A 200 6.47 -5.71 -8.12
C ALA A 200 6.59 -6.90 -9.08
N LYS A 201 5.88 -8.00 -8.82
CA LYS A 201 5.91 -9.23 -9.62
C LYS A 201 5.01 -9.19 -10.86
N MET A 202 4.22 -8.14 -11.02
CA MET A 202 3.33 -7.92 -12.17
C MET A 202 3.93 -6.82 -13.06
N PRO A 203 4.84 -7.16 -14.00
CA PRO A 203 5.57 -6.16 -14.78
C PRO A 203 4.70 -5.47 -15.85
N GLY A 204 3.49 -5.97 -16.14
CA GLY A 204 2.77 -5.58 -17.34
C GLY A 204 3.46 -6.07 -18.63
N ALA A 205 3.32 -5.33 -19.71
CA ALA A 205 4.07 -5.61 -20.93
C ALA A 205 5.57 -5.43 -20.69
N THR A 206 6.37 -6.35 -21.23
CA THR A 206 7.84 -6.28 -21.17
C THR A 206 8.40 -6.36 -22.57
N ILE A 207 9.01 -5.29 -23.04
CA ILE A 207 9.56 -5.14 -24.39
C ILE A 207 11.03 -4.70 -24.30
N ASN A 208 11.94 -5.50 -24.84
CA ASN A 208 13.38 -5.24 -24.82
C ASN A 208 13.95 -4.95 -23.41
N GLY A 209 13.41 -5.60 -22.38
CA GLY A 209 13.81 -5.42 -20.98
C GLY A 209 13.17 -4.20 -20.28
N VAL A 210 12.37 -3.41 -20.99
CA VAL A 210 11.59 -2.31 -20.42
C VAL A 210 10.24 -2.88 -19.92
N MET A 211 9.88 -2.58 -18.70
CA MET A 211 8.63 -3.04 -18.09
C MET A 211 7.61 -1.90 -18.06
N GLU A 212 6.34 -2.22 -18.33
CA GLU A 212 5.24 -1.26 -18.30
C GLU A 212 5.11 -0.59 -16.93
N LYS A 213 5.17 -1.36 -15.85
CA LYS A 213 5.07 -0.87 -14.47
C LYS A 213 6.01 0.29 -14.14
N ASP A 214 7.22 0.30 -14.74
CA ASP A 214 8.23 1.32 -14.49
C ASP A 214 7.87 2.63 -15.20
N ILE A 215 7.29 2.54 -16.38
CA ILE A 215 6.80 3.71 -17.14
C ILE A 215 5.57 4.30 -16.46
N ASP A 216 4.62 3.45 -16.05
CA ASP A 216 3.40 3.88 -15.35
C ASP A 216 3.74 4.65 -14.08
N LEU A 217 4.63 4.09 -13.25
CA LEU A 217 5.12 4.73 -12.04
C LEU A 217 5.85 6.05 -12.32
N ALA A 218 6.70 6.08 -13.35
CA ALA A 218 7.42 7.31 -13.70
C ALA A 218 6.47 8.45 -14.09
N ILE A 219 5.39 8.17 -14.84
CA ILE A 219 4.38 9.15 -15.18
C ILE A 219 3.63 9.63 -13.93
N VAL A 220 3.24 8.70 -13.04
CA VAL A 220 2.55 9.03 -11.79
C VAL A 220 3.42 9.90 -10.88
N LEU A 221 4.71 9.61 -10.77
CA LEU A 221 5.65 10.43 -9.97
C LEU A 221 5.81 11.86 -10.54
N GLU A 222 5.78 12.02 -11.86
CA GLU A 222 5.77 13.36 -12.45
C GLU A 222 4.43 14.09 -12.24
N LEU A 223 3.32 13.35 -12.28
CA LEU A 223 1.99 13.88 -11.99
C LEU A 223 1.86 14.34 -10.52
N LYS A 224 2.41 13.56 -9.59
CA LYS A 224 2.50 13.91 -8.17
C LYS A 224 3.19 15.26 -7.95
N LYS A 225 4.32 15.48 -8.62
CA LYS A 225 5.04 16.76 -8.54
C LYS A 225 4.21 17.96 -9.01
N LEU A 226 3.31 17.75 -9.98
CA LEU A 226 2.43 18.83 -10.47
C LEU A 226 1.38 19.19 -9.44
N PHE A 227 0.76 18.22 -8.78
CA PHE A 227 -0.19 18.47 -7.71
C PHE A 227 0.48 19.09 -6.47
N GLU A 228 1.63 18.60 -6.07
CA GLU A 228 2.40 19.19 -4.96
C GLU A 228 2.86 20.61 -5.26
N GLY A 229 3.21 20.90 -6.53
CA GLY A 229 3.64 22.22 -6.96
C GLY A 229 2.49 23.24 -7.10
N ALA A 230 1.26 22.77 -7.28
CA ALA A 230 0.07 23.62 -7.34
C ALA A 230 -0.36 24.10 -5.96
N ASP A 231 -0.05 23.34 -4.89
CA ASP A 231 -0.36 23.67 -3.49
C ASP A 231 -1.82 24.07 -3.27
N ASP A 232 -2.76 23.33 -3.89
CA ASP A 232 -4.19 23.55 -3.73
C ASP A 232 -4.74 22.65 -2.61
N PRO A 233 -5.00 23.20 -1.41
CA PRO A 233 -5.45 22.43 -0.27
C PRO A 233 -6.89 21.93 -0.39
N SER A 234 -7.65 22.38 -1.40
CA SER A 234 -9.02 21.93 -1.61
C SER A 234 -9.12 20.60 -2.35
N ILE A 235 -8.00 20.12 -2.92
CA ILE A 235 -7.94 18.88 -3.69
C ILE A 235 -7.10 17.84 -2.94
N GLY A 236 -7.74 16.79 -2.44
CA GLY A 236 -7.08 15.59 -1.92
C GLY A 236 -6.64 14.68 -3.07
N VAL A 237 -5.37 14.27 -3.11
CA VAL A 237 -4.86 13.38 -4.14
C VAL A 237 -4.23 12.15 -3.51
N TYR A 238 -4.81 10.99 -3.78
CA TYR A 238 -4.31 9.70 -3.31
C TYR A 238 -3.70 8.89 -4.46
N TYR A 239 -2.70 8.10 -4.14
CA TYR A 239 -1.97 7.28 -5.10
C TYR A 239 -2.04 5.82 -4.68
N THR A 240 -2.32 4.91 -5.62
CA THR A 240 -2.34 3.48 -5.31
C THR A 240 -0.95 2.92 -5.02
N ARG A 241 0.08 3.50 -5.62
CA ARG A 241 1.49 3.24 -5.31
C ARG A 241 2.38 4.41 -5.75
N LEU A 242 3.48 4.59 -5.02
CA LEU A 242 4.54 5.56 -5.31
C LEU A 242 5.92 4.90 -5.37
N ASP A 243 5.95 3.57 -5.33
CA ASP A 243 7.14 2.71 -5.42
C ASP A 243 6.84 1.46 -6.26
N ASP A 244 7.70 0.44 -6.22
CA ASP A 244 7.49 -0.82 -6.94
C ASP A 244 6.60 -1.81 -6.17
N SER A 245 5.70 -1.35 -5.29
CA SER A 245 4.66 -2.19 -4.68
C SER A 245 3.61 -2.62 -5.71
N ASP A 246 2.87 -3.69 -5.40
CA ASP A 246 1.80 -4.24 -6.24
C ASP A 246 0.52 -4.42 -5.42
N PRO A 247 -0.20 -3.35 -5.12
CA PRO A 247 -1.48 -3.43 -4.42
C PRO A 247 -2.48 -4.29 -5.20
N ALA A 248 -3.23 -5.12 -4.48
CA ALA A 248 -4.29 -5.91 -5.07
C ALA A 248 -5.31 -5.02 -5.78
N PHE A 249 -5.90 -5.51 -6.88
CA PHE A 249 -6.88 -4.73 -7.66
C PHE A 249 -8.04 -4.20 -6.80
N ALA A 250 -8.48 -4.98 -5.80
CA ALA A 250 -9.53 -4.57 -4.89
C ALA A 250 -9.10 -3.36 -4.02
N ASN A 251 -7.84 -3.32 -3.59
CA ASN A 251 -7.32 -2.20 -2.80
C ASN A 251 -7.16 -0.94 -3.65
N ARG A 252 -6.80 -1.07 -4.94
CA ARG A 252 -6.69 0.08 -5.86
C ARG A 252 -8.02 0.79 -6.04
N SER A 253 -9.09 0.07 -6.37
CA SER A 253 -10.44 0.65 -6.48
C SER A 253 -11.05 0.94 -5.10
N GLY A 254 -10.71 0.14 -4.09
CA GLY A 254 -11.10 0.36 -2.70
C GLY A 254 -10.62 1.71 -2.17
N LEU A 255 -9.39 2.13 -2.50
CA LEU A 255 -8.88 3.45 -2.13
C LEU A 255 -9.80 4.57 -2.63
N ALA A 256 -10.31 4.48 -3.86
CA ALA A 256 -11.25 5.46 -4.39
C ALA A 256 -12.62 5.40 -3.73
N ASN A 257 -13.15 4.18 -3.50
CA ASN A 257 -14.46 4.00 -2.89
C ASN A 257 -14.47 4.41 -1.41
N ASP A 258 -13.40 4.04 -0.68
CA ASP A 258 -13.28 4.30 0.76
C ASP A 258 -12.87 5.74 1.10
N SER A 259 -12.36 6.51 0.13
CA SER A 259 -12.10 7.95 0.25
C SER A 259 -13.22 8.83 -0.30
N ASP A 260 -14.29 8.26 -0.84
CA ASP A 260 -15.37 8.97 -1.56
C ASP A 260 -14.82 9.84 -2.71
N ALA A 261 -13.92 9.27 -3.52
CA ALA A 261 -13.26 9.99 -4.60
C ALA A 261 -14.24 10.54 -5.65
N ASP A 262 -13.95 11.73 -6.17
CA ASP A 262 -14.67 12.33 -7.30
C ASP A 262 -14.20 11.75 -8.64
N LEU A 263 -12.92 11.34 -8.73
CA LEU A 263 -12.31 10.80 -9.93
C LEU A 263 -11.32 9.65 -9.61
N PHE A 264 -11.30 8.65 -10.48
CA PHE A 264 -10.26 7.61 -10.52
C PHE A 264 -9.59 7.57 -11.90
N VAL A 265 -8.27 7.74 -11.94
CA VAL A 265 -7.49 7.73 -13.18
C VAL A 265 -6.37 6.71 -13.09
N SER A 266 -6.46 5.65 -13.89
CA SER A 266 -5.42 4.61 -14.01
C SER A 266 -4.51 4.87 -15.20
N ILE A 267 -3.22 4.64 -15.06
CA ILE A 267 -2.19 4.92 -16.06
C ILE A 267 -1.49 3.63 -16.45
N HIS A 268 -1.52 3.31 -17.74
CA HIS A 268 -1.00 2.11 -18.37
C HIS A 268 -0.32 2.40 -19.70
N ASN A 269 0.38 1.41 -20.23
CA ASN A 269 0.99 1.43 -21.55
C ASN A 269 0.68 0.15 -22.31
N ASN A 270 0.07 0.28 -23.46
CA ASN A 270 -0.47 -0.81 -24.27
C ASN A 270 0.64 -1.66 -24.92
N SER A 271 0.28 -2.86 -25.34
CA SER A 271 1.11 -3.70 -26.18
C SER A 271 0.25 -4.48 -27.19
N TYR A 272 0.79 -4.73 -28.39
CA TYR A 272 0.09 -5.49 -29.42
C TYR A 272 1.03 -6.39 -30.20
N GLN A 273 0.84 -7.70 -30.11
CA GLN A 273 1.71 -8.70 -30.73
C GLN A 273 1.53 -8.82 -32.26
N GLY A 274 0.45 -8.28 -32.82
CA GLY A 274 0.11 -8.47 -34.22
C GLY A 274 0.90 -7.60 -35.20
N SER A 275 1.30 -6.39 -34.80
CA SER A 275 2.08 -5.46 -35.64
C SER A 275 2.76 -4.39 -34.79
N ALA A 276 4.04 -4.16 -35.06
CA ALA A 276 4.81 -3.07 -34.46
C ALA A 276 4.42 -1.67 -35.00
N ASP A 277 3.58 -1.57 -36.03
CA ASP A 277 3.12 -0.29 -36.56
C ASP A 277 1.95 0.30 -35.75
N VAL A 278 1.33 -0.51 -34.89
CA VAL A 278 0.23 -0.06 -34.02
C VAL A 278 0.76 0.95 -33.01
N ARG A 279 0.11 2.12 -32.95
CA ARG A 279 0.54 3.25 -32.13
C ARG A 279 -0.62 4.18 -31.78
N GLY A 280 -0.42 5.01 -30.76
CA GLY A 280 -1.33 6.09 -30.34
C GLY A 280 -1.99 5.82 -29.00
N THR A 281 -2.61 6.85 -28.46
CA THR A 281 -3.27 6.83 -27.16
C THR A 281 -4.71 6.40 -27.28
N THR A 282 -5.17 5.55 -26.37
CA THR A 282 -6.58 5.19 -26.17
C THR A 282 -6.94 5.33 -24.71
N VAL A 283 -8.20 5.57 -24.39
CA VAL A 283 -8.67 5.62 -23.00
C VAL A 283 -9.84 4.67 -22.84
N LEU A 284 -9.79 3.87 -21.79
CA LEU A 284 -10.80 2.89 -21.45
C LEU A 284 -11.72 3.41 -20.35
N TYR A 285 -13.00 3.04 -20.43
CA TYR A 285 -14.02 3.42 -19.44
C TYR A 285 -15.07 2.31 -19.30
N ASP A 286 -15.80 2.29 -18.16
CA ASP A 286 -16.93 1.39 -17.97
C ASP A 286 -18.24 2.06 -18.45
N GLU A 287 -18.99 1.37 -19.30
CA GLU A 287 -20.31 1.80 -19.75
C GLU A 287 -21.47 1.06 -19.04
N ALA A 288 -21.15 0.07 -18.19
CA ALA A 288 -22.16 -0.80 -17.58
C ALA A 288 -23.04 -0.11 -16.55
N LYS A 289 -22.57 1.01 -15.99
CA LYS A 289 -23.31 1.82 -15.01
C LYS A 289 -23.93 3.06 -15.69
N PRO A 290 -25.24 3.10 -15.96
CA PRO A 290 -25.83 4.11 -16.85
C PRO A 290 -25.65 5.58 -16.42
N SER A 291 -25.67 5.87 -15.11
CA SER A 291 -25.44 7.24 -14.62
C SER A 291 -23.96 7.55 -14.42
N GLU A 292 -23.20 6.61 -13.94
CA GLU A 292 -21.76 6.69 -13.68
C GLU A 292 -20.97 6.44 -14.98
N GLY A 293 -21.43 5.50 -15.83
CA GLY A 293 -20.79 5.21 -17.11
C GLY A 293 -20.78 6.38 -18.08
N GLN A 294 -21.77 7.26 -18.06
CA GLN A 294 -21.75 8.51 -18.82
C GLN A 294 -20.68 9.47 -18.31
N SER A 295 -20.54 9.57 -16.99
CA SER A 295 -19.48 10.38 -16.36
C SER A 295 -18.09 9.81 -16.64
N SER A 296 -17.91 8.49 -16.55
CA SER A 296 -16.65 7.82 -16.91
C SER A 296 -16.28 8.03 -18.37
N MET A 297 -17.24 7.97 -19.29
CA MET A 297 -17.02 8.26 -20.70
C MET A 297 -16.64 9.73 -20.94
N ARG A 298 -17.24 10.66 -20.20
CA ARG A 298 -16.90 12.09 -20.30
C ARG A 298 -15.49 12.33 -19.79
N LEU A 299 -15.11 11.78 -18.63
CA LEU A 299 -13.75 11.79 -18.11
C LEU A 299 -12.75 11.21 -19.11
N ALA A 300 -13.05 10.05 -19.68
CA ALA A 300 -12.21 9.40 -20.69
C ALA A 300 -12.01 10.27 -21.95
N ASN A 301 -13.03 11.01 -22.38
CA ASN A 301 -12.90 11.96 -23.50
C ASN A 301 -11.98 13.12 -23.14
N ILE A 302 -12.13 13.74 -21.97
CA ILE A 302 -11.27 14.83 -21.51
C ILE A 302 -9.81 14.37 -21.44
N LEU A 303 -9.55 13.20 -20.82
CA LEU A 303 -8.23 12.60 -20.75
C LEU A 303 -7.64 12.34 -22.15
N LEU A 304 -8.41 11.77 -23.05
CA LEU A 304 -7.96 11.47 -24.42
C LEU A 304 -7.57 12.76 -25.17
N GLU A 305 -8.36 13.81 -25.07
CA GLU A 305 -8.08 15.10 -25.74
C GLU A 305 -6.80 15.74 -25.17
N LYS A 306 -6.71 15.87 -23.86
CA LYS A 306 -5.59 16.53 -23.19
C LYS A 306 -4.28 15.76 -23.37
N VAL A 307 -4.29 14.45 -23.13
CA VAL A 307 -3.08 13.62 -23.23
C VAL A 307 -2.59 13.59 -24.67
N THR A 308 -3.48 13.39 -25.68
CA THR A 308 -3.06 13.39 -27.08
C THR A 308 -2.59 14.75 -27.54
N GLY A 309 -3.19 15.85 -27.04
CA GLY A 309 -2.75 17.21 -27.30
C GLY A 309 -1.36 17.49 -26.76
N ALA A 310 -1.09 17.13 -25.51
CA ALA A 310 0.21 17.33 -24.86
C ALA A 310 1.33 16.51 -25.51
N LEU A 311 1.03 15.26 -25.89
CA LEU A 311 2.01 14.33 -26.47
C LEU A 311 2.21 14.50 -27.97
N GLY A 312 1.25 15.08 -28.69
CA GLY A 312 1.18 15.01 -30.15
C GLY A 312 1.00 13.55 -30.64
N SER A 313 0.48 12.68 -29.82
CA SER A 313 0.27 11.28 -30.15
C SER A 313 -0.94 11.06 -31.05
N LYS A 314 -0.99 9.91 -31.73
CA LYS A 314 -2.15 9.53 -32.53
C LYS A 314 -3.34 9.25 -31.63
N LYS A 315 -4.42 10.00 -31.77
CA LYS A 315 -5.69 9.75 -31.09
C LYS A 315 -6.34 8.49 -31.66
N ARG A 316 -6.49 7.42 -30.86
CA ARG A 316 -7.15 6.19 -31.26
C ARG A 316 -8.64 6.14 -30.90
N GLY A 317 -9.04 6.93 -29.90
CA GLY A 317 -10.42 6.98 -29.41
C GLY A 317 -10.63 6.28 -28.08
N LEU A 318 -11.90 6.12 -27.73
CA LEU A 318 -12.30 5.44 -26.50
C LEU A 318 -12.53 3.95 -26.75
N THR A 319 -12.29 3.17 -25.73
CA THR A 319 -12.53 1.72 -25.72
C THR A 319 -13.30 1.34 -24.45
N LYS A 320 -14.20 0.37 -24.57
CA LYS A 320 -14.91 -0.18 -23.41
C LYS A 320 -13.96 -1.00 -22.55
N GLY A 321 -13.93 -0.71 -21.26
CA GLY A 321 -13.11 -1.36 -20.26
C GLY A 321 -13.92 -2.13 -19.22
N ASN A 322 -15.13 -2.59 -19.57
CA ASN A 322 -16.07 -3.25 -18.66
C ASN A 322 -15.48 -4.52 -17.98
N ASP A 323 -14.48 -5.14 -18.61
CA ASP A 323 -13.81 -6.33 -18.07
C ASP A 323 -12.62 -5.96 -17.14
N ILE A 324 -12.23 -4.70 -17.07
CA ILE A 324 -11.11 -4.25 -16.26
C ILE A 324 -11.58 -4.03 -14.82
N PHE A 325 -10.97 -4.78 -13.91
CA PHE A 325 -11.39 -4.84 -12.51
C PHE A 325 -11.50 -3.46 -11.89
N VAL A 326 -10.43 -2.67 -11.91
CA VAL A 326 -10.36 -1.36 -11.23
C VAL A 326 -11.38 -0.35 -11.76
N ILE A 327 -11.68 -0.38 -13.08
CA ILE A 327 -12.71 0.48 -13.67
C ILE A 327 -14.11 0.02 -13.25
N ARG A 328 -14.36 -1.29 -13.31
CA ARG A 328 -15.67 -1.89 -13.06
C ARG A 328 -16.10 -1.75 -11.58
N THR A 329 -15.16 -1.88 -10.65
CA THR A 329 -15.43 -1.90 -9.21
C THR A 329 -15.27 -0.54 -8.54
N CYS A 330 -14.71 0.45 -9.23
CA CYS A 330 -14.64 1.81 -8.74
C CYS A 330 -16.03 2.47 -8.80
N GLU A 331 -16.48 3.10 -7.72
CA GLU A 331 -17.77 3.80 -7.63
C GLU A 331 -17.70 5.20 -8.26
N ALA A 332 -16.56 5.84 -8.17
CA ALA A 332 -16.29 7.11 -8.83
C ALA A 332 -16.25 6.98 -10.36
N PRO A 333 -16.45 8.07 -11.12
CA PRO A 333 -16.07 8.17 -12.53
C PRO A 333 -14.63 7.72 -12.75
N ALA A 334 -14.45 6.63 -13.50
CA ALA A 334 -13.17 5.96 -13.66
C ALA A 334 -12.76 5.86 -15.13
N ALA A 335 -11.48 6.11 -15.40
CA ALA A 335 -10.90 5.94 -16.72
C ALA A 335 -9.46 5.40 -16.64
N LEU A 336 -9.07 4.59 -17.62
CA LEU A 336 -7.74 4.05 -17.77
C LEU A 336 -7.11 4.56 -19.06
N VAL A 337 -5.97 5.23 -18.92
CA VAL A 337 -5.22 5.81 -20.04
C VAL A 337 -4.15 4.82 -20.49
N GLU A 338 -4.28 4.33 -21.72
CA GLU A 338 -3.22 3.62 -22.46
C GLU A 338 -2.43 4.66 -23.26
N VAL A 339 -1.30 5.09 -22.71
CA VAL A 339 -0.55 6.25 -23.21
C VAL A 339 -0.01 6.02 -24.61
N GLY A 340 0.53 4.82 -24.87
CA GLY A 340 1.07 4.42 -26.17
C GLY A 340 1.35 2.92 -26.22
N PHE A 341 1.83 2.43 -27.36
CA PHE A 341 2.14 1.01 -27.57
C PHE A 341 3.61 0.72 -27.37
N MET A 342 3.97 -0.01 -26.34
CA MET A 342 5.35 -0.42 -26.06
C MET A 342 5.94 -1.30 -27.18
N THR A 343 5.11 -2.01 -27.92
CA THR A 343 5.53 -2.81 -29.09
C THR A 343 5.92 -1.98 -30.31
N ASN A 344 5.59 -0.68 -30.34
CA ASN A 344 6.05 0.23 -31.38
C ASN A 344 7.40 0.86 -30.96
N PRO A 345 8.50 0.67 -31.72
CA PRO A 345 9.82 1.13 -31.31
C PRO A 345 9.92 2.65 -31.11
N ALA A 346 9.18 3.44 -31.89
CA ALA A 346 9.20 4.90 -31.75
C ALA A 346 8.42 5.35 -30.50
N GLU A 347 7.30 4.71 -30.21
CA GLU A 347 6.56 5.01 -28.98
C GLU A 347 7.32 4.51 -27.75
N LEU A 348 7.92 3.33 -27.78
CA LEU A 348 8.75 2.84 -26.66
C LEU A 348 9.87 3.83 -26.33
N ALA A 349 10.57 4.35 -27.34
CA ALA A 349 11.61 5.36 -27.15
C ALA A 349 11.05 6.66 -26.52
N ASN A 350 9.84 7.07 -26.88
CA ASN A 350 9.15 8.19 -26.26
C ASN A 350 8.74 7.88 -24.81
N LEU A 351 8.05 6.77 -24.58
CA LEU A 351 7.52 6.34 -23.29
C LEU A 351 8.60 6.21 -22.22
N THR A 352 9.83 5.83 -22.61
CA THR A 352 11.01 5.77 -21.73
C THR A 352 11.72 7.09 -21.54
N SER A 353 11.29 8.15 -22.23
CA SER A 353 11.90 9.48 -22.13
C SER A 353 11.24 10.29 -21.02
N GLU A 354 12.01 10.80 -20.07
CA GLU A 354 11.54 11.67 -19.00
C GLU A 354 10.77 12.88 -19.54
N ALA A 355 11.23 13.48 -20.63
CA ALA A 355 10.56 14.61 -21.24
C ALA A 355 9.16 14.26 -21.77
N TYR A 356 8.96 13.04 -22.25
CA TYR A 356 7.65 12.56 -22.72
C TYR A 356 6.74 12.21 -21.55
N GLN A 357 7.29 11.57 -20.49
CA GLN A 357 6.57 11.26 -19.26
C GLN A 357 6.05 12.54 -18.56
N LYS A 358 6.87 13.60 -18.50
CA LYS A 358 6.45 14.92 -18.01
C LYS A 358 5.31 15.52 -18.83
N LYS A 359 5.37 15.43 -20.17
CA LYS A 359 4.27 15.90 -21.02
C LYS A 359 2.99 15.08 -20.82
N CYS A 360 3.14 13.76 -20.63
CA CYS A 360 2.01 12.90 -20.34
C CYS A 360 1.36 13.29 -19.01
N ALA A 361 2.15 13.43 -17.95
CA ALA A 361 1.70 13.88 -16.65
C ALA A 361 1.00 15.24 -16.71
N GLN A 362 1.56 16.21 -17.47
CA GLN A 362 0.93 17.52 -17.70
C GLN A 362 -0.44 17.40 -18.36
N GLY A 363 -0.56 16.55 -19.39
CA GLY A 363 -1.84 16.32 -20.07
C GLY A 363 -2.89 15.67 -19.17
N ILE A 364 -2.48 14.71 -18.30
CA ILE A 364 -3.37 14.09 -17.32
C ILE A 364 -3.78 15.11 -16.25
N TYR A 365 -2.85 15.89 -15.74
CA TYR A 365 -3.09 16.95 -14.76
C TYR A 365 -4.13 17.94 -15.26
N GLU A 366 -3.95 18.50 -16.47
CA GLU A 366 -4.89 19.41 -17.09
C GLU A 366 -6.26 18.77 -17.35
N ALA A 367 -6.31 17.47 -17.64
CA ALA A 367 -7.56 16.74 -17.80
C ALA A 367 -8.33 16.61 -16.49
N ILE A 368 -7.62 16.29 -15.41
CA ILE A 368 -8.21 16.18 -14.07
C ILE A 368 -8.77 17.53 -13.64
N LEU A 369 -7.99 18.60 -13.73
CA LEU A 369 -8.46 19.95 -13.36
C LEU A 369 -9.68 20.35 -14.17
N GLN A 370 -9.68 20.13 -15.49
CA GLN A 370 -10.85 20.43 -16.33
C GLN A 370 -12.06 19.61 -15.90
N ALA A 371 -11.89 18.32 -15.58
CA ALA A 371 -12.99 17.48 -15.12
C ALA A 371 -13.60 18.03 -13.83
N LEU A 372 -12.76 18.38 -12.84
CA LEU A 372 -13.20 18.96 -11.58
C LEU A 372 -13.93 20.32 -11.78
N GLU A 373 -13.40 21.19 -12.64
CA GLU A 373 -14.06 22.47 -13.02
C GLU A 373 -15.42 22.24 -13.70
N GLU A 374 -15.57 21.16 -14.46
CA GLU A 374 -16.82 20.79 -15.13
C GLU A 374 -17.83 20.08 -14.21
N GLY A 375 -17.52 19.93 -12.92
CA GLY A 375 -18.44 19.46 -11.88
C GLY A 375 -18.45 17.94 -11.66
N PHE A 376 -17.33 17.27 -11.96
CA PHE A 376 -17.09 15.92 -11.43
C PHE A 376 -16.90 15.96 -9.94
#